data_889137950ce6a21074c9b1dd29b91aab
#
_entry.id   889137950ce6a21074c9b1dd29b91aab
#
_cell.length_a   1.000
_cell.length_b   1.000
_cell.length_c   1.000
_cell.angle_alpha   90.00
_cell.angle_beta   90.00
_cell.angle_gamma   90.00
#
_symmetry.space_group_name_H-M   'P 1'
#
loop_
_entity.id
_entity.type
_entity.pdbx_description
1 polymer ?
#
loop_
_entity_poly.entity_id
_entity_poly.type
_entity_poly.pdbx_seq_one_letter_code
_entity_poly.pdbx_strand_id
1 'polypeptide(L)'
;DGITFLDGIFNNSISVCFFDPQYRGIMDKMKYGNEGVSRQIERSQLSQMSEEVISEFIQEIGRVLIPSGHLFLWVDKFHLCQGVSSWLKDTDLSIVDLITWDKGKIGMGYRTRRKTEYLVVIQKLPIKAKGIWTKHNIPDVWTEKIVGKIHPHQKPLELQKALIEAVTNEGEYVIDPCAGSYNVMEACKQINRIFIGSDLRNPYQENGTN
;
A
#
# COMPACT_ATOMS: atom_id res chain seq x y z
N ASP A 1 -5.92 1.42 -15.77
CA ASP A 1 -4.88 0.71 -15.03
C ASP A 1 -4.00 1.71 -14.27
N GLY A 2 -3.25 1.24 -13.26
CA GLY A 2 -2.53 2.13 -12.34
C GLY A 2 -1.38 2.90 -12.98
N ILE A 3 -0.69 2.36 -13.98
CA ILE A 3 0.39 3.06 -14.71
C ILE A 3 -0.22 4.19 -15.55
N THR A 4 -1.25 3.90 -16.36
CA THR A 4 -1.97 4.94 -17.12
C THR A 4 -2.54 6.04 -16.22
N PHE A 5 -2.97 5.69 -15.01
CA PHE A 5 -3.40 6.65 -14.00
C PHE A 5 -2.25 7.57 -13.57
N LEU A 6 -1.07 7.00 -13.26
CA LEU A 6 0.11 7.76 -12.86
C LEU A 6 0.61 8.67 -13.98
N ASP A 7 0.58 8.24 -15.24
CA ASP A 7 0.95 9.04 -16.42
C ASP A 7 0.17 10.38 -16.51
N GLY A 8 -1.08 10.36 -16.04
CA GLY A 8 -1.92 11.56 -16.00
C GLY A 8 -1.60 12.55 -14.88
N ILE A 9 -0.69 12.21 -13.95
CA ILE A 9 -0.35 13.05 -12.79
C ILE A 9 0.93 13.85 -13.08
N PHE A 10 0.92 15.14 -12.71
CA PHE A 10 2.07 16.01 -12.88
C PHE A 10 3.26 15.60 -12.00
N ASN A 11 4.47 15.84 -12.50
CA ASN A 11 5.69 15.63 -11.71
C ASN A 11 5.67 16.50 -10.45
N ASN A 12 6.18 15.96 -9.33
CA ASN A 12 6.34 16.69 -8.07
C ASN A 12 5.05 17.38 -7.60
N SER A 13 3.92 16.68 -7.66
CA SER A 13 2.61 17.25 -7.29
C SER A 13 1.92 16.52 -6.13
N ILE A 14 2.43 15.37 -5.71
CA ILE A 14 1.81 14.49 -4.74
C ILE A 14 2.63 14.42 -3.46
N SER A 15 2.01 14.65 -2.30
CA SER A 15 2.67 14.56 -1.00
C SER A 15 2.88 13.12 -0.54
N VAL A 16 1.89 12.24 -0.81
CA VAL A 16 1.86 10.85 -0.31
C VAL A 16 1.28 9.89 -1.34
N CYS A 17 1.95 8.76 -1.49
CA CYS A 17 1.44 7.58 -2.19
C CYS A 17 1.37 6.38 -1.25
N PHE A 18 0.25 5.66 -1.26
CA PHE A 18 0.17 4.28 -0.78
C PHE A 18 0.26 3.34 -1.97
N PHE A 19 0.97 2.23 -1.79
CA PHE A 19 1.09 1.23 -2.84
C PHE A 19 1.10 -0.18 -2.24
N ASP A 20 0.12 -1.01 -2.62
CA ASP A 20 0.00 -2.42 -2.24
C ASP A 20 0.04 -3.26 -3.51
N PRO A 21 1.24 -3.55 -4.06
CA PRO A 21 1.36 -4.30 -5.31
C PRO A 21 0.83 -5.72 -5.17
N GLN A 22 0.14 -6.20 -6.19
CA GLN A 22 -0.36 -7.58 -6.28
C GLN A 22 0.80 -8.53 -6.65
N TYR A 23 1.75 -8.74 -5.75
CA TYR A 23 2.89 -9.62 -5.97
C TYR A 23 2.56 -11.11 -5.71
N ARG A 24 3.29 -12.01 -6.35
CA ARG A 24 3.21 -13.44 -6.06
C ARG A 24 3.80 -13.78 -4.70
N GLY A 25 2.94 -14.16 -3.76
CA GLY A 25 3.41 -14.77 -2.52
C GLY A 25 3.79 -16.25 -2.73
N ILE A 26 4.70 -16.76 -1.89
CA ILE A 26 5.03 -18.22 -1.84
C ILE A 26 3.76 -19.05 -1.62
N MET A 27 2.75 -18.49 -0.99
CA MET A 27 1.46 -19.15 -0.73
C MET A 27 0.66 -19.44 -2.00
N ASP A 28 0.87 -18.68 -3.09
CA ASP A 28 0.15 -18.89 -4.36
C ASP A 28 0.66 -20.10 -5.13
N LYS A 29 1.87 -20.59 -4.79
CA LYS A 29 2.46 -21.82 -5.33
C LYS A 29 2.08 -23.07 -4.53
N MET A 30 1.45 -22.92 -3.34
CA MET A 30 1.11 -24.04 -2.48
C MET A 30 -0.35 -24.44 -2.70
N LYS A 31 -0.56 -25.65 -3.21
CA LYS A 31 -1.86 -26.33 -3.17
C LYS A 31 -2.10 -26.80 -1.73
N TYR A 32 -2.90 -26.04 -0.97
CA TYR A 32 -3.43 -26.53 0.31
C TYR A 32 -4.60 -27.46 0.02
N GLY A 33 -4.44 -28.75 0.37
CA GLY A 33 -5.56 -29.69 0.36
C GLY A 33 -6.72 -29.14 1.21
N ASN A 34 -7.95 -29.23 0.76
CA ASN A 34 -9.20 -28.81 1.39
C ASN A 34 -9.53 -27.30 1.48
N GLU A 35 -8.76 -26.39 0.93
CA GLU A 35 -9.30 -25.06 0.67
C GLU A 35 -10.18 -25.15 -0.59
N GLY A 36 -11.49 -24.92 -0.41
CA GLY A 36 -12.46 -25.13 -1.47
C GLY A 36 -12.12 -24.35 -2.74
N VAL A 37 -12.52 -24.93 -3.86
CA VAL A 37 -12.30 -24.45 -5.24
C VAL A 37 -12.65 -22.95 -5.42
N SER A 38 -13.64 -22.45 -4.68
CA SER A 38 -14.07 -21.05 -4.69
C SER A 38 -12.99 -20.05 -4.25
N ARG A 39 -12.18 -20.37 -3.23
CA ARG A 39 -11.09 -19.48 -2.77
C ARG A 39 -9.91 -19.43 -3.73
N GLN A 40 -9.66 -20.50 -4.47
CA GLN A 40 -8.62 -20.54 -5.50
C GLN A 40 -9.03 -19.74 -6.73
N ILE A 41 -10.31 -19.76 -7.11
CA ILE A 41 -10.84 -19.01 -8.26
C ILE A 41 -10.77 -17.51 -7.99
N GLU A 42 -11.16 -17.02 -6.82
CA GLU A 42 -11.07 -15.58 -6.48
C GLU A 42 -9.63 -15.06 -6.44
N ARG A 43 -8.68 -15.86 -5.91
CA ARG A 43 -7.26 -15.47 -5.87
C ARG A 43 -6.57 -15.54 -7.23
N SER A 44 -6.96 -16.51 -8.09
CA SER A 44 -6.38 -16.66 -9.43
C SER A 44 -6.89 -15.63 -10.43
N GLN A 45 -7.95 -14.89 -10.13
CA GLN A 45 -8.52 -13.86 -11.01
C GLN A 45 -7.82 -12.50 -10.89
N LEU A 46 -7.00 -12.27 -9.85
CA LEU A 46 -6.22 -11.06 -9.72
C LEU A 46 -4.92 -11.18 -10.53
N SER A 47 -4.76 -10.29 -11.49
CA SER A 47 -3.52 -10.19 -12.27
C SER A 47 -2.35 -9.88 -11.32
N GLN A 48 -1.34 -10.76 -11.31
CA GLN A 48 -0.17 -10.56 -10.47
C GLN A 48 0.85 -9.68 -11.20
N MET A 49 1.45 -8.74 -10.48
CA MET A 49 2.50 -7.89 -11.00
C MET A 49 3.83 -8.65 -11.00
N SER A 50 4.61 -8.51 -12.06
CA SER A 50 6.02 -8.95 -12.09
C SER A 50 6.90 -7.94 -11.34
N GLU A 51 8.15 -8.32 -11.05
CA GLU A 51 9.12 -7.42 -10.42
C GLU A 51 9.38 -6.16 -11.27
N GLU A 52 9.37 -6.32 -12.60
CA GLU A 52 9.54 -5.23 -13.56
C GLU A 52 8.38 -4.26 -13.49
N VAL A 53 7.15 -4.75 -13.45
CA VAL A 53 5.94 -3.93 -13.33
C VAL A 53 5.92 -3.18 -11.99
N ILE A 54 6.31 -3.84 -10.89
CA ILE A 54 6.42 -3.17 -9.58
C ILE A 54 7.47 -2.04 -9.63
N SER A 55 8.62 -2.30 -10.27
CA SER A 55 9.67 -1.29 -10.43
C SER A 55 9.20 -0.11 -11.27
N GLU A 56 8.45 -0.34 -12.34
CA GLU A 56 7.84 0.70 -13.18
C GLU A 56 6.87 1.58 -12.37
N PHE A 57 5.98 0.96 -11.57
CA PHE A 57 5.12 1.71 -10.66
C PHE A 57 5.92 2.58 -9.70
N ILE A 58 6.99 2.06 -9.11
CA ILE A 58 7.80 2.78 -8.14
C ILE A 58 8.55 3.95 -8.80
N GLN A 59 9.04 3.79 -10.03
CA GLN A 59 9.64 4.89 -10.81
C GLN A 59 8.62 6.00 -11.05
N GLU A 60 7.42 5.66 -11.52
CA GLU A 60 6.35 6.64 -11.75
C GLU A 60 5.87 7.31 -10.44
N ILE A 61 5.78 6.55 -9.35
CA ILE A 61 5.49 7.12 -8.03
C ILE A 61 6.60 8.10 -7.61
N GLY A 62 7.86 7.74 -7.82
CA GLY A 62 9.00 8.64 -7.58
C GLY A 62 8.89 9.94 -8.38
N ARG A 63 8.49 9.86 -9.66
CA ARG A 63 8.28 11.03 -10.53
C ARG A 63 7.21 11.98 -9.99
N VAL A 64 6.07 11.47 -9.55
CA VAL A 64 4.93 12.30 -9.13
C VAL A 64 5.05 12.83 -7.70
N LEU A 65 5.80 12.18 -6.82
CA LEU A 65 6.03 12.65 -5.46
C LEU A 65 6.80 13.98 -5.44
N ILE A 66 6.39 14.89 -4.56
CA ILE A 66 7.15 16.13 -4.27
C ILE A 66 8.48 15.79 -3.57
N PRO A 67 9.48 16.70 -3.58
CA PRO A 67 10.68 16.53 -2.75
C PRO A 67 10.32 16.29 -1.28
N SER A 68 10.93 15.31 -0.66
CA SER A 68 10.63 14.79 0.70
C SER A 68 9.23 14.17 0.86
N GLY A 69 8.47 13.96 -0.22
CA GLY A 69 7.21 13.21 -0.21
C GLY A 69 7.41 11.73 0.13
N HIS A 70 6.36 11.06 0.53
CA HIS A 70 6.43 9.69 1.07
C HIS A 70 5.70 8.68 0.19
N LEU A 71 6.33 7.51 0.03
CA LEU A 71 5.71 6.28 -0.44
C LEU A 71 5.58 5.30 0.73
N PHE A 72 4.37 4.88 1.02
CA PHE A 72 4.04 3.82 1.97
C PHE A 72 3.81 2.52 1.20
N LEU A 73 4.82 1.65 1.17
CA LEU A 73 4.83 0.42 0.38
C LEU A 73 4.49 -0.79 1.25
N TRP A 74 3.37 -1.44 0.97
CA TRP A 74 3.01 -2.70 1.60
C TRP A 74 3.79 -3.87 1.00
N VAL A 75 4.35 -4.71 1.87
CA VAL A 75 5.12 -5.90 1.46
C VAL A 75 4.83 -7.09 2.37
N ASP A 76 5.02 -8.29 1.85
CA ASP A 76 5.05 -9.48 2.69
C ASP A 76 6.47 -9.74 3.22
N LYS A 77 6.58 -10.68 4.17
CA LYS A 77 7.85 -11.02 4.81
C LYS A 77 8.90 -11.58 3.85
N PHE A 78 8.48 -12.16 2.72
CA PHE A 78 9.42 -12.77 1.78
C PHE A 78 10.06 -11.71 0.91
N HIS A 79 9.29 -10.77 0.39
CA HIS A 79 9.83 -9.60 -0.32
C HIS A 79 10.69 -8.74 0.60
N LEU A 80 10.28 -8.58 1.87
CA LEU A 80 11.12 -7.90 2.86
C LEU A 80 12.48 -8.61 3.05
N CYS A 81 12.50 -9.96 3.14
CA CYS A 81 13.74 -10.74 3.28
C CYS A 81 14.59 -10.76 2.00
N GLN A 82 13.98 -10.72 0.83
CA GLN A 82 14.68 -10.63 -0.46
C GLN A 82 15.26 -9.24 -0.70
N GLY A 83 14.67 -8.24 -0.07
CA GLY A 83 15.03 -6.84 -0.17
C GLY A 83 14.23 -6.09 -1.22
N VAL A 84 13.60 -5.00 -0.80
CA VAL A 84 12.84 -4.10 -1.68
C VAL A 84 13.74 -3.08 -2.40
N SER A 85 15.02 -3.05 -2.08
CA SER A 85 15.98 -2.09 -2.65
C SER A 85 16.14 -2.23 -4.17
N SER A 86 15.92 -3.42 -4.72
CA SER A 86 15.95 -3.64 -6.18
C SER A 86 14.88 -2.84 -6.90
N TRP A 87 13.71 -2.64 -6.30
CA TRP A 87 12.62 -1.86 -6.86
C TRP A 87 12.87 -0.35 -6.83
N LEU A 88 13.77 0.11 -5.95
CA LEU A 88 14.15 1.52 -5.80
C LEU A 88 15.35 1.90 -6.66
N LYS A 89 15.94 0.92 -7.36
CA LYS A 89 17.10 1.16 -8.21
C LYS A 89 16.78 2.22 -9.27
N ASP A 90 17.75 3.11 -9.49
CA ASP A 90 17.66 4.19 -10.47
C ASP A 90 16.53 5.22 -10.19
N THR A 91 16.09 5.31 -8.91
CA THR A 91 15.14 6.32 -8.43
C THR A 91 15.79 7.25 -7.42
N ASP A 92 15.12 8.36 -7.11
CA ASP A 92 15.48 9.28 -6.02
C ASP A 92 14.74 8.94 -4.70
N LEU A 93 14.34 7.69 -4.54
CA LEU A 93 13.62 7.16 -3.38
C LEU A 93 14.58 6.42 -2.43
N SER A 94 14.39 6.59 -1.12
CA SER A 94 15.17 5.91 -0.09
C SER A 94 14.29 5.36 1.02
N ILE A 95 14.60 4.16 1.49
CA ILE A 95 13.96 3.56 2.67
C ILE A 95 14.38 4.36 3.90
N VAL A 96 13.41 4.82 4.67
CA VAL A 96 13.65 5.62 5.88
C VAL A 96 13.12 4.96 7.15
N ASP A 97 12.15 4.05 7.05
CA ASP A 97 11.60 3.32 8.20
C ASP A 97 10.85 2.05 7.78
N LEU A 98 10.43 1.24 8.77
CA LEU A 98 9.65 0.03 8.60
C LEU A 98 8.61 -0.08 9.71
N ILE A 99 7.35 -0.24 9.36
CA ILE A 99 6.26 -0.47 10.32
C ILE A 99 5.74 -1.89 10.16
N THR A 100 5.63 -2.61 11.26
CA THR A 100 5.03 -3.94 11.33
C THR A 100 3.58 -3.81 11.75
N TRP A 101 2.64 -4.15 10.87
CA TRP A 101 1.24 -4.25 11.26
C TRP A 101 0.95 -5.61 11.89
N ASP A 102 0.65 -5.62 13.19
CA ASP A 102 0.09 -6.76 13.91
C ASP A 102 -1.43 -6.78 13.74
N LYS A 103 -1.94 -7.79 13.03
CA LYS A 103 -3.39 -7.96 12.76
C LYS A 103 -4.21 -8.35 13.99
N GLY A 104 -3.58 -8.51 15.15
CA GLY A 104 -4.23 -8.93 16.39
C GLY A 104 -4.84 -10.32 16.36
N LYS A 105 -4.59 -11.12 15.31
CA LYS A 105 -5.07 -12.50 15.15
C LYS A 105 -4.05 -13.36 14.39
N ILE A 106 -4.01 -14.63 14.71
CA ILE A 106 -3.16 -15.61 14.03
C ILE A 106 -3.86 -16.08 12.75
N GLY A 107 -3.20 -15.86 11.60
CA GLY A 107 -3.62 -16.36 10.31
C GLY A 107 -3.05 -17.75 9.99
N MET A 108 -3.26 -18.21 8.77
CA MET A 108 -2.72 -19.46 8.26
C MET A 108 -1.22 -19.36 7.99
N GLY A 109 -0.51 -20.48 8.05
CA GLY A 109 0.90 -20.59 7.69
C GLY A 109 1.35 -22.04 7.84
N TYR A 110 2.28 -22.45 6.96
CA TYR A 110 2.75 -23.85 6.95
C TYR A 110 3.78 -24.14 8.05
N ARG A 111 4.66 -23.17 8.34
CA ARG A 111 5.63 -23.25 9.44
C ARG A 111 5.23 -22.31 10.57
N THR A 112 5.49 -21.02 10.39
CA THR A 112 5.00 -19.99 11.32
C THR A 112 3.63 -19.48 10.89
N ARG A 113 2.77 -19.18 11.85
CA ARG A 113 1.44 -18.63 11.59
C ARG A 113 1.58 -17.13 11.27
N ARG A 114 0.88 -16.66 10.21
CA ARG A 114 0.94 -15.27 9.80
C ARG A 114 0.13 -14.40 10.75
N LYS A 115 0.79 -13.44 11.38
CA LYS A 115 0.15 -12.46 12.27
C LYS A 115 0.38 -11.04 11.77
N THR A 116 1.43 -10.83 10.99
CA THR A 116 1.89 -9.51 10.57
C THR A 116 1.89 -9.32 9.07
N GLU A 117 1.81 -8.05 8.65
CA GLU A 117 2.24 -7.52 7.35
C GLU A 117 3.17 -6.34 7.59
N TYR A 118 3.87 -5.90 6.57
CA TYR A 118 4.92 -4.89 6.71
C TYR A 118 4.65 -3.72 5.78
N LEU A 119 4.91 -2.52 6.29
CA LEU A 119 4.83 -1.27 5.56
C LEU A 119 6.21 -0.63 5.54
N VAL A 120 6.86 -0.62 4.39
CA VAL A 120 8.12 0.07 4.19
C VAL A 120 7.84 1.54 3.99
N VAL A 121 8.44 2.40 4.81
CA VAL A 121 8.37 3.85 4.69
C VAL A 121 9.51 4.31 3.80
N ILE A 122 9.17 4.89 2.67
CA ILE A 122 10.10 5.36 1.67
C ILE A 122 9.91 6.86 1.49
N GLN A 123 10.99 7.62 1.37
CA GLN A 123 10.95 9.05 1.15
C GLN A 123 11.74 9.44 -0.09
N LYS A 124 11.18 10.38 -0.87
CA LYS A 124 11.90 11.01 -1.98
C LYS A 124 12.96 11.96 -1.47
N LEU A 125 14.09 12.02 -2.15
CA LEU A 125 15.17 12.97 -1.82
C LEU A 125 14.68 14.44 -1.91
N PRO A 126 15.18 15.34 -1.05
CA PRO A 126 16.09 15.10 0.07
C PRO A 126 15.39 14.48 1.28
N ILE A 127 16.08 13.55 1.98
CA ILE A 127 15.55 12.93 3.19
C ILE A 127 15.45 13.96 4.31
N LYS A 128 14.23 14.16 4.82
CA LYS A 128 13.94 15.09 5.92
C LYS A 128 12.86 14.50 6.83
N ALA A 129 13.14 14.39 8.13
CA ALA A 129 12.14 14.10 9.15
C ALA A 129 11.60 15.41 9.76
N LYS A 130 12.50 16.30 10.19
CA LYS A 130 12.12 17.57 10.85
C LYS A 130 11.31 18.47 9.90
N GLY A 131 10.12 18.85 10.34
CA GLY A 131 9.22 19.73 9.60
C GLY A 131 8.40 19.02 8.50
N ILE A 132 8.61 17.71 8.28
CA ILE A 132 7.83 16.87 7.37
C ILE A 132 7.03 15.84 8.17
N TRP A 133 7.72 15.05 9.02
CA TRP A 133 7.05 14.08 9.90
C TRP A 133 6.64 14.76 11.20
N THR A 134 5.34 14.93 11.42
CA THR A 134 4.80 15.75 12.53
C THR A 134 4.28 14.93 13.71
N LYS A 135 4.00 13.64 13.53
CA LYS A 135 3.49 12.75 14.59
C LYS A 135 4.58 11.79 15.07
N HIS A 136 5.09 12.01 16.28
CA HIS A 136 6.19 11.24 16.86
C HIS A 136 5.72 10.09 17.78
N ASN A 137 4.44 9.76 17.79
CA ASN A 137 3.82 8.72 18.62
C ASN A 137 3.31 7.50 17.82
N ILE A 138 3.68 7.38 16.55
CA ILE A 138 3.38 6.20 15.74
C ILE A 138 4.43 5.14 16.06
N PRO A 139 4.06 3.98 16.64
CA PRO A 139 5.02 2.93 16.94
C PRO A 139 5.38 2.15 15.66
N ASP A 140 6.56 1.56 15.65
CA ASP A 140 7.05 0.66 14.60
C ASP A 140 6.33 -0.71 14.58
N VAL A 141 5.59 -1.04 15.64
CA VAL A 141 4.66 -2.16 15.71
C VAL A 141 3.25 -1.64 15.99
N TRP A 142 2.43 -1.57 14.95
CA TRP A 142 1.05 -1.11 15.02
C TRP A 142 0.09 -2.28 15.15
N THR A 143 -0.72 -2.32 16.22
CA THR A 143 -1.74 -3.36 16.41
C THR A 143 -3.11 -2.83 16.05
N GLU A 144 -3.71 -3.38 15.00
CA GLU A 144 -5.08 -3.01 14.58
C GLU A 144 -5.80 -4.23 13.99
N LYS A 145 -7.00 -4.50 14.49
CA LYS A 145 -7.87 -5.56 13.96
C LYS A 145 -8.83 -4.96 12.94
N ILE A 146 -8.94 -5.60 11.78
CA ILE A 146 -9.98 -5.25 10.82
C ILE A 146 -11.31 -5.84 11.32
N VAL A 147 -12.25 -4.97 11.64
CA VAL A 147 -13.63 -5.30 12.03
C VAL A 147 -14.54 -5.00 10.84
N GLY A 148 -15.54 -5.87 10.58
CA GLY A 148 -16.47 -5.66 9.46
C GLY A 148 -15.79 -5.71 8.10
N LYS A 149 -14.93 -6.70 7.88
CA LYS A 149 -14.09 -6.83 6.68
C LYS A 149 -14.92 -6.86 5.39
N ILE A 150 -14.80 -5.81 4.59
CA ILE A 150 -15.48 -5.65 3.30
C ILE A 150 -14.67 -6.29 2.17
N HIS A 151 -13.32 -6.28 2.28
CA HIS A 151 -12.42 -6.79 1.25
C HIS A 151 -11.38 -7.76 1.84
N PRO A 152 -11.00 -8.86 1.13
CA PRO A 152 -10.03 -9.85 1.63
C PRO A 152 -8.68 -9.29 2.05
N HIS A 153 -8.19 -8.25 1.37
CA HIS A 153 -6.88 -7.63 1.59
C HIS A 153 -6.95 -6.23 2.20
N GLN A 154 -8.06 -5.93 2.90
CA GLN A 154 -8.25 -4.63 3.55
C GLN A 154 -7.12 -4.33 4.53
N LYS A 155 -6.52 -3.15 4.42
CA LYS A 155 -5.44 -2.65 5.27
C LYS A 155 -5.98 -1.90 6.50
N PRO A 156 -5.16 -1.66 7.53
CA PRO A 156 -5.59 -0.98 8.76
C PRO A 156 -5.90 0.50 8.51
N LEU A 157 -7.13 0.93 8.81
CA LEU A 157 -7.63 2.27 8.52
C LEU A 157 -6.96 3.33 9.39
N GLU A 158 -6.85 3.05 10.70
CA GLU A 158 -6.30 4.02 11.65
C GLU A 158 -4.80 4.22 11.45
N LEU A 159 -4.05 3.17 11.08
CA LEU A 159 -2.65 3.31 10.70
C LEU A 159 -2.50 4.20 9.47
N GLN A 160 -3.28 3.94 8.41
CA GLN A 160 -3.22 4.75 7.19
C GLN A 160 -3.55 6.21 7.48
N LYS A 161 -4.58 6.48 8.29
CA LYS A 161 -4.96 7.81 8.73
C LYS A 161 -3.82 8.50 9.50
N ALA A 162 -3.24 7.82 10.49
CA ALA A 162 -2.14 8.36 11.28
C ALA A 162 -0.91 8.72 10.42
N LEU A 163 -0.58 7.89 9.44
CA LEU A 163 0.54 8.12 8.52
C LEU A 163 0.27 9.31 7.58
N ILE A 164 -0.94 9.42 7.03
CA ILE A 164 -1.32 10.55 6.19
C ILE A 164 -1.22 11.86 7.00
N GLU A 165 -1.79 11.90 8.20
CA GLU A 165 -1.71 13.07 9.07
C GLU A 165 -0.29 13.43 9.48
N ALA A 166 0.61 12.42 9.61
CA ALA A 166 2.00 12.65 10.00
C ALA A 166 2.80 13.45 8.96
N VAL A 167 2.44 13.33 7.67
CA VAL A 167 3.26 13.83 6.55
C VAL A 167 2.50 14.74 5.58
N THR A 168 1.25 15.09 5.89
CA THR A 168 0.43 15.98 5.03
C THR A 168 -0.33 17.01 5.86
N ASN A 169 -0.73 18.10 5.20
CA ASN A 169 -1.70 19.08 5.70
C ASN A 169 -3.08 18.85 5.10
N GLU A 170 -4.11 19.49 5.64
CA GLU A 170 -5.46 19.47 5.06
C GLU A 170 -5.44 19.99 3.62
N GLY A 171 -6.23 19.36 2.75
CA GLY A 171 -6.32 19.71 1.34
C GLY A 171 -5.19 19.17 0.46
N GLU A 172 -4.15 18.55 1.03
CA GLU A 172 -3.10 17.92 0.22
C GLU A 172 -3.54 16.61 -0.44
N TYR A 173 -2.87 16.26 -1.54
CA TYR A 173 -3.19 15.09 -2.34
C TYR A 173 -2.51 13.83 -1.81
N VAL A 174 -3.30 12.77 -1.71
CA VAL A 174 -2.88 11.40 -1.39
C VAL A 174 -3.30 10.49 -2.52
N ILE A 175 -2.39 9.70 -3.06
CA ILE A 175 -2.71 8.78 -4.15
C ILE A 175 -2.56 7.32 -3.75
N ASP A 176 -3.34 6.46 -4.44
CA ASP A 176 -3.22 5.00 -4.38
C ASP A 176 -3.53 4.43 -5.78
N PRO A 177 -2.50 4.05 -6.56
CA PRO A 177 -2.69 3.52 -7.90
C PRO A 177 -3.28 2.10 -7.93
N CYS A 178 -3.39 1.43 -6.76
CA CYS A 178 -3.94 0.08 -6.60
C CYS A 178 -4.90 0.03 -5.39
N ALA A 179 -5.91 0.91 -5.39
CA ALA A 179 -6.72 1.28 -4.23
C ALA A 179 -7.51 0.13 -3.58
N GLY A 180 -7.74 -0.97 -4.27
CA GLY A 180 -8.37 -2.18 -3.74
C GLY A 180 -9.68 -1.93 -2.98
N SER A 181 -9.60 -1.93 -1.65
CA SER A 181 -10.74 -1.65 -0.76
C SER A 181 -11.04 -0.17 -0.56
N TYR A 182 -10.29 0.73 -1.17
CA TYR A 182 -10.40 2.20 -1.01
C TYR A 182 -10.27 2.69 0.45
N ASN A 183 -9.55 1.95 1.30
CA ASN A 183 -9.33 2.36 2.68
C ASN A 183 -8.55 3.67 2.82
N VAL A 184 -7.60 3.93 1.91
CA VAL A 184 -6.86 5.20 1.86
C VAL A 184 -7.81 6.35 1.57
N MET A 185 -8.79 6.16 0.67
CA MET A 185 -9.84 7.16 0.42
C MET A 185 -10.66 7.44 1.68
N GLU A 186 -11.07 6.40 2.40
CA GLU A 186 -11.84 6.56 3.64
C GLU A 186 -11.02 7.29 4.71
N ALA A 187 -9.73 6.96 4.86
CA ALA A 187 -8.82 7.69 5.74
C ALA A 187 -8.74 9.18 5.37
N CYS A 188 -8.54 9.50 4.08
CA CYS A 188 -8.47 10.87 3.58
C CYS A 188 -9.73 11.67 3.86
N LYS A 189 -10.93 11.09 3.65
CA LYS A 189 -12.22 11.74 3.95
C LYS A 189 -12.34 12.15 5.42
N GLN A 190 -11.90 11.27 6.34
CA GLN A 190 -12.00 11.54 7.78
C GLN A 190 -11.09 12.66 8.26
N ILE A 191 -10.06 13.01 7.50
CA ILE A 191 -9.02 13.97 7.89
C ILE A 191 -8.85 15.13 6.89
N ASN A 192 -9.83 15.36 6.02
CA ASN A 192 -9.87 16.45 5.04
C ASN A 192 -8.68 16.48 4.07
N ARG A 193 -8.24 15.31 3.57
CA ARG A 193 -7.25 15.19 2.49
C ARG A 193 -7.95 14.82 1.18
N ILE A 194 -7.34 15.17 0.05
CA ILE A 194 -7.88 14.87 -1.27
C ILE A 194 -7.31 13.55 -1.74
N PHE A 195 -8.18 12.56 -1.92
CA PHE A 195 -7.80 11.25 -2.44
C PHE A 195 -7.94 11.19 -3.95
N ILE A 196 -6.94 10.63 -4.62
CA ILE A 196 -6.99 10.26 -6.03
C ILE A 196 -6.46 8.82 -6.14
N GLY A 197 -7.23 7.92 -6.73
CA GLY A 197 -6.80 6.53 -6.83
C GLY A 197 -7.46 5.79 -7.98
N SER A 198 -6.87 4.66 -8.33
CA SER A 198 -7.41 3.75 -9.35
C SER A 198 -7.39 2.31 -8.85
N ASP A 199 -8.31 1.51 -9.38
CA ASP A 199 -8.31 0.07 -9.26
C ASP A 199 -8.91 -0.57 -10.51
N LEU A 200 -8.47 -1.78 -10.84
CA LEU A 200 -9.04 -2.54 -11.97
C LEU A 200 -10.50 -2.94 -11.73
N ARG A 201 -10.89 -3.06 -10.46
CA ARG A 201 -12.26 -3.31 -10.01
C ARG A 201 -12.72 -2.13 -9.19
N ASN A 202 -13.49 -1.23 -9.79
CA ASN A 202 -14.07 -0.11 -9.06
C ASN A 202 -15.40 -0.54 -8.41
N PRO A 203 -15.46 -0.80 -7.09
CA PRO A 203 -16.69 -1.23 -6.42
C PRO A 203 -17.79 -0.17 -6.42
N TYR A 204 -17.46 1.08 -6.75
CA TYR A 204 -18.42 2.20 -6.82
C TYR A 204 -19.06 2.35 -8.20
N GLN A 205 -18.54 1.70 -9.26
CA GLN A 205 -19.16 1.71 -10.60
C GLN A 205 -20.22 0.61 -10.77
N GLU A 206 -20.19 -0.45 -9.98
CA GLU A 206 -21.15 -1.55 -10.09
C GLU A 206 -22.56 -1.21 -9.54
N ASN A 207 -22.72 -0.12 -8.81
CA ASN A 207 -24.00 0.31 -8.22
C ASN A 207 -24.71 1.44 -9.01
N GLY A 208 -24.26 1.76 -10.20
CA GLY A 208 -24.74 2.89 -11.04
C GLY A 208 -25.62 2.51 -12.23
N THR A 209 -26.08 1.26 -12.33
CA THR A 209 -27.03 0.84 -13.39
C THR A 209 -28.26 0.19 -12.76
N ASN A 210 -29.21 1.02 -12.38
CA ASN A 210 -30.65 0.74 -12.43
C ASN A 210 -31.40 2.06 -12.65
#